data_0b99104188c4218c2df559c2c4bc1f72
#
_entry.id   0b99104188c4218c2df559c2c4bc1f72
#
_cell.length_a   1.000
_cell.length_b   1.000
_cell.length_c   1.000
_cell.angle_alpha   90.00
_cell.angle_beta   90.00
_cell.angle_gamma   90.00
#
_symmetry.space_group_name_H-M   'P 1'
#
loop_
_entity.id
_entity.type
_entity.pdbx_description
1 polymer ?
#
loop_
_entity_poly.entity_id
_entity_poly.type
_entity_poly.pdbx_seq_one_letter_code
_entity_poly.pdbx_strand_id
1 'polypeptide(L)'
;LFDYIFEQNLIMNRTYMLGNARAGCLLCPNSSGKNDYLKHRSYTAQMDRYIQYIVDTSSKTYTDSEMREFIDAGYWRTRRTGRELNFGQDKFDAVMSNTTLVINVYEKDFKWLDWAKTIGTITCIDESRYLIHFAGKEYEVRLEPIQNGIKFEIPDCTKSKDDVRFQSLFRSVIIKSLYCVGCRECEAECKFDCIHMESGIEIGDNCVHCHKCHDVREHCLRYNSIRNKISGGKTMTGMDRYNSFGFRGQWLDVYCEHEGSAEFWASNGDGKVANKKKDSFYSFILDSGIGTVDKSIAGDKFTKCVPSRFGKVIIGLGAESTTAWGLILANLAYTPAYTWFIRSLNPSRPYTADEIKLMLGDVMEGDTKGHGKQNVVDSLKIAMATTLLGTEGIFARCDIASRIDRNGDEKFTLNTFSRSTWNSPDPLVILYSLYKFAEACEGYYQFTLTTLMDDTIERGGISPTEIFGLSAETMERLLNGLSINHPEFISASFKMDLDSITLRPDKTSDDVLALFEA
;
A
#
# COMPACT_ATOMS: atom_id res chain seq x y z
N LEU A 1 2.60 -21.06 -33.94
CA LEU A 1 1.85 -22.20 -33.41
C LEU A 1 0.52 -22.40 -34.15
N PHE A 2 -0.32 -21.36 -34.30
CA PHE A 2 -1.61 -21.48 -34.99
C PHE A 2 -1.43 -21.83 -36.48
N ASP A 3 -0.46 -21.23 -37.18
CA ASP A 3 -0.13 -21.57 -38.56
C ASP A 3 0.19 -23.07 -38.70
N TYR A 4 1.02 -23.60 -37.83
CA TYR A 4 1.33 -25.04 -37.78
C TYR A 4 0.08 -25.90 -37.54
N ILE A 5 -0.83 -25.51 -36.64
CA ILE A 5 -2.09 -26.21 -36.36
C ILE A 5 -2.95 -26.25 -37.64
N PHE A 6 -3.04 -25.14 -38.37
CA PHE A 6 -3.81 -25.06 -39.62
C PHE A 6 -3.16 -25.86 -40.75
N GLU A 7 -1.86 -25.73 -40.95
CA GLU A 7 -1.11 -26.48 -41.96
C GLU A 7 -1.21 -27.98 -41.77
N GLN A 8 -1.19 -28.45 -40.50
CA GLN A 8 -1.25 -29.86 -40.17
C GLN A 8 -2.70 -30.37 -39.95
N ASN A 9 -3.72 -29.54 -40.18
CA ASN A 9 -5.14 -29.89 -39.94
C ASN A 9 -5.41 -30.46 -38.54
N LEU A 10 -4.71 -29.93 -37.51
CA LEU A 10 -4.90 -30.40 -36.14
C LEU A 10 -6.16 -29.81 -35.54
N ILE A 11 -6.76 -30.58 -34.62
CA ILE A 11 -7.96 -30.14 -33.91
C ILE A 11 -7.59 -28.99 -32.96
N MET A 12 -8.18 -27.82 -33.21
CA MET A 12 -8.02 -26.66 -32.35
C MET A 12 -9.12 -26.60 -31.30
N ASN A 13 -8.75 -26.16 -30.08
CA ASN A 13 -9.76 -25.96 -29.03
C ASN A 13 -10.79 -24.92 -29.48
N ARG A 14 -12.07 -25.27 -29.32
CA ARG A 14 -13.21 -24.44 -29.73
C ARG A 14 -13.16 -23.00 -29.16
N THR A 15 -12.60 -22.82 -27.98
CA THR A 15 -12.45 -21.50 -27.33
C THR A 15 -11.68 -20.51 -28.20
N TYR A 16 -10.62 -20.96 -28.89
CA TYR A 16 -9.89 -20.12 -29.85
C TYR A 16 -10.74 -19.77 -31.09
N MET A 17 -11.52 -20.72 -31.58
CA MET A 17 -12.43 -20.49 -32.70
C MET A 17 -13.52 -19.46 -32.36
N LEU A 18 -13.84 -19.28 -31.08
CA LEU A 18 -14.80 -18.30 -30.57
C LEU A 18 -14.12 -16.94 -30.25
N GLY A 19 -12.87 -16.74 -30.68
CA GLY A 19 -12.16 -15.48 -30.58
C GLY A 19 -11.40 -15.25 -29.27
N ASN A 20 -11.34 -16.25 -28.38
CA ASN A 20 -10.55 -16.11 -27.16
C ASN A 20 -9.04 -16.24 -27.46
N ALA A 21 -8.23 -15.40 -26.88
CA ALA A 21 -6.77 -15.45 -27.01
C ALA A 21 -6.14 -16.60 -26.21
N ARG A 22 -6.85 -17.15 -25.22
CA ARG A 22 -6.39 -18.25 -24.37
C ARG A 22 -7.51 -19.25 -24.07
N ALA A 23 -7.21 -20.52 -24.23
CA ALA A 23 -8.00 -21.60 -23.70
C ALA A 23 -7.49 -21.93 -22.28
N GLY A 24 -8.26 -21.57 -21.28
CA GLY A 24 -7.90 -21.78 -19.86
C GLY A 24 -9.17 -21.96 -19.02
N CYS A 25 -9.10 -21.67 -17.74
CA CYS A 25 -10.24 -21.73 -16.84
C CYS A 25 -11.39 -20.86 -17.35
N LEU A 26 -12.61 -21.34 -17.24
CA LEU A 26 -13.80 -20.60 -17.66
C LEU A 26 -13.89 -19.26 -16.92
N LEU A 27 -13.67 -19.27 -15.62
CA LEU A 27 -13.56 -18.10 -14.77
C LEU A 27 -12.13 -18.02 -14.21
N CYS A 28 -11.35 -17.08 -14.72
CA CYS A 28 -9.96 -16.91 -14.31
C CYS A 28 -9.76 -15.50 -13.74
N PRO A 29 -9.27 -15.36 -12.48
CA PRO A 29 -9.02 -14.04 -11.90
C PRO A 29 -7.95 -13.24 -12.66
N ASN A 30 -7.13 -13.91 -13.49
CA ASN A 30 -6.09 -13.28 -14.32
C ASN A 30 -6.52 -13.14 -15.80
N SER A 31 -7.80 -13.31 -16.11
CA SER A 31 -8.31 -13.13 -17.47
C SER A 31 -8.49 -11.66 -17.81
N SER A 32 -8.27 -11.26 -19.06
CA SER A 32 -8.63 -9.92 -19.53
C SER A 32 -10.16 -9.76 -19.59
N GLY A 33 -10.65 -8.52 -19.49
CA GLY A 33 -12.07 -8.22 -19.63
C GLY A 33 -12.65 -8.66 -20.97
N LYS A 34 -11.86 -8.58 -22.07
CA LYS A 34 -12.25 -9.10 -23.38
C LYS A 34 -12.44 -10.62 -23.39
N ASN A 35 -11.52 -11.38 -22.80
CA ASN A 35 -11.65 -12.83 -22.72
C ASN A 35 -12.84 -13.23 -21.84
N ASP A 36 -13.12 -12.53 -20.75
CA ASP A 36 -14.27 -12.78 -19.90
C ASP A 36 -15.59 -12.51 -20.66
N TYR A 37 -15.66 -11.40 -21.38
CA TYR A 37 -16.80 -11.08 -22.23
C TYR A 37 -17.06 -12.18 -23.29
N LEU A 38 -16.02 -12.63 -23.99
CA LEU A 38 -16.13 -13.68 -25.00
C LEU A 38 -16.52 -15.03 -24.39
N LYS A 39 -16.00 -15.37 -23.22
CA LYS A 39 -16.37 -16.58 -22.47
C LYS A 39 -17.82 -16.50 -22.00
N HIS A 40 -18.25 -15.36 -21.47
CA HIS A 40 -19.63 -15.18 -21.04
C HIS A 40 -20.60 -15.33 -22.22
N ARG A 41 -20.29 -14.70 -23.35
CA ARG A 41 -21.07 -14.83 -24.58
C ARG A 41 -21.13 -16.27 -25.13
N SER A 42 -20.06 -17.03 -24.97
CA SER A 42 -19.94 -18.40 -25.53
C SER A 42 -20.45 -19.48 -24.60
N TYR A 43 -20.44 -19.24 -23.29
CA TYR A 43 -20.76 -20.20 -22.22
C TYR A 43 -21.64 -19.56 -21.15
N THR A 44 -22.68 -18.82 -21.58
CA THR A 44 -23.52 -17.98 -20.70
C THR A 44 -24.04 -18.74 -19.47
N ALA A 45 -24.67 -19.88 -19.64
CA ALA A 45 -25.27 -20.63 -18.54
C ALA A 45 -24.24 -21.10 -17.48
N GLN A 46 -23.03 -21.47 -17.91
CA GLN A 46 -21.97 -21.87 -17.01
C GLN A 46 -21.36 -20.64 -16.31
N MET A 47 -21.16 -19.54 -17.04
CA MET A 47 -20.65 -18.29 -16.49
C MET A 47 -21.62 -17.71 -15.47
N ASP A 48 -22.91 -17.63 -15.79
CA ASP A 48 -23.94 -17.10 -14.89
C ASP A 48 -24.02 -17.92 -13.59
N ARG A 49 -23.90 -19.24 -13.69
CA ARG A 49 -23.86 -20.08 -12.49
C ARG A 49 -22.66 -19.79 -11.61
N TYR A 50 -21.46 -19.61 -12.17
CA TYR A 50 -20.27 -19.26 -11.40
C TYR A 50 -20.36 -17.84 -10.83
N ILE A 51 -20.87 -16.89 -11.61
CA ILE A 51 -21.12 -15.52 -11.16
C ILE A 51 -22.07 -15.53 -9.97
N GLN A 52 -23.15 -16.31 -10.04
CA GLN A 52 -24.11 -16.43 -8.93
C GLN A 52 -23.42 -16.97 -7.67
N TYR A 53 -22.57 -18.00 -7.75
CA TYR A 53 -21.79 -18.47 -6.61
C TYR A 53 -20.88 -17.39 -6.02
N ILE A 54 -20.26 -16.56 -6.88
CA ILE A 54 -19.43 -15.46 -6.44
C ILE A 54 -20.26 -14.44 -5.65
N VAL A 55 -21.45 -14.11 -6.13
CA VAL A 55 -22.35 -13.16 -5.47
C VAL A 55 -22.88 -13.75 -4.15
N ASP A 56 -23.34 -15.01 -4.16
CA ASP A 56 -23.88 -15.68 -2.96
C ASP A 56 -22.85 -15.78 -1.83
N THR A 57 -21.55 -15.87 -2.19
CA THR A 57 -20.45 -15.86 -1.22
C THR A 57 -19.90 -14.47 -0.92
N SER A 58 -20.47 -13.40 -1.48
CA SER A 58 -20.12 -12.05 -1.13
C SER A 58 -20.52 -11.72 0.31
N SER A 59 -19.76 -10.86 0.96
CA SER A 59 -20.08 -10.34 2.29
C SER A 59 -21.13 -9.23 2.28
N LYS A 60 -21.59 -8.82 1.10
CA LYS A 60 -22.58 -7.75 0.91
C LYS A 60 -23.78 -8.26 0.11
N THR A 61 -24.95 -7.69 0.37
CA THR A 61 -26.15 -7.87 -0.45
C THR A 61 -26.13 -6.78 -1.51
N TYR A 62 -26.33 -7.16 -2.77
CA TYR A 62 -26.34 -6.23 -3.91
C TYR A 62 -27.75 -6.13 -4.51
N THR A 63 -28.07 -4.92 -4.97
CA THR A 63 -29.18 -4.71 -5.91
C THR A 63 -28.76 -5.23 -7.30
N ASP A 64 -29.72 -5.43 -8.22
CA ASP A 64 -29.42 -5.90 -9.58
C ASP A 64 -28.46 -4.99 -10.34
N SER A 65 -28.50 -3.68 -10.08
CA SER A 65 -27.58 -2.71 -10.69
C SER A 65 -26.17 -2.81 -10.12
N GLU A 66 -26.06 -2.90 -8.80
CA GLU A 66 -24.77 -3.08 -8.11
C GLU A 66 -24.13 -4.42 -8.44
N MET A 67 -24.97 -5.49 -8.60
CA MET A 67 -24.47 -6.80 -9.02
C MET A 67 -23.82 -6.73 -10.39
N ARG A 68 -24.44 -6.05 -11.36
CA ARG A 68 -23.85 -5.85 -12.68
C ARG A 68 -22.53 -5.09 -12.60
N GLU A 69 -22.50 -4.00 -11.88
CA GLU A 69 -21.27 -3.21 -11.69
C GLU A 69 -20.18 -4.03 -10.99
N PHE A 70 -20.54 -4.81 -9.95
CA PHE A 70 -19.62 -5.70 -9.25
C PHE A 70 -18.97 -6.72 -10.17
N ILE A 71 -19.74 -7.26 -11.12
CA ILE A 71 -19.27 -8.25 -12.09
C ILE A 71 -18.46 -7.57 -13.19
N ASP A 72 -19.00 -6.52 -13.80
CA ASP A 72 -18.41 -5.85 -14.96
C ASP A 72 -17.09 -5.15 -14.61
N ALA A 73 -17.02 -4.51 -13.46
CA ALA A 73 -15.79 -3.90 -12.94
C ALA A 73 -14.80 -4.93 -12.35
N GLY A 74 -15.21 -6.20 -12.24
CA GLY A 74 -14.32 -7.28 -11.79
C GLY A 74 -14.01 -7.27 -10.29
N TYR A 75 -14.86 -6.66 -9.45
CA TYR A 75 -14.67 -6.67 -7.98
C TYR A 75 -14.60 -8.07 -7.38
N TRP A 76 -15.26 -9.06 -7.97
CA TRP A 76 -15.19 -10.46 -7.56
C TRP A 76 -13.77 -11.05 -7.60
N ARG A 77 -12.88 -10.51 -8.45
CA ARG A 77 -11.47 -10.92 -8.56
C ARG A 77 -10.63 -10.47 -7.39
N THR A 78 -11.12 -9.51 -6.65
CA THR A 78 -10.37 -8.84 -5.58
C THR A 78 -10.70 -9.33 -4.18
N ARG A 79 -11.47 -10.43 -4.05
CA ARG A 79 -11.82 -11.06 -2.76
C ARG A 79 -10.60 -11.38 -1.90
N ARG A 80 -9.52 -11.83 -2.53
CA ARG A 80 -8.26 -12.13 -1.85
C ARG A 80 -7.64 -10.89 -1.22
N THR A 81 -7.80 -9.73 -1.84
CA THR A 81 -7.24 -8.45 -1.38
C THR A 81 -8.22 -7.64 -0.53
N GLY A 82 -9.49 -8.03 -0.47
CA GLY A 82 -10.53 -7.32 0.24
C GLY A 82 -11.11 -6.12 -0.47
N ARG A 83 -10.74 -5.89 -1.71
CA ARG A 83 -11.18 -4.77 -2.52
C ARG A 83 -12.70 -4.72 -2.72
N GLU A 84 -13.34 -5.90 -2.79
CA GLU A 84 -14.79 -6.02 -2.87
C GLU A 84 -15.51 -5.40 -1.67
N LEU A 85 -14.84 -5.29 -0.51
CA LEU A 85 -15.42 -4.67 0.68
C LEU A 85 -15.60 -3.16 0.54
N ASN A 86 -14.92 -2.55 -0.44
CA ASN A 86 -15.05 -1.12 -0.74
C ASN A 86 -16.17 -0.85 -1.76
N PHE A 87 -16.77 -1.88 -2.34
CA PHE A 87 -17.89 -1.75 -3.26
C PHE A 87 -19.21 -1.69 -2.49
N GLY A 88 -20.11 -0.75 -2.86
CA GLY A 88 -21.40 -0.55 -2.20
C GLY A 88 -21.26 0.08 -0.80
N GLN A 89 -22.33 0.01 0.01
CA GLN A 89 -22.31 0.51 1.38
C GLN A 89 -21.55 -0.43 2.32
N ASP A 90 -20.75 0.15 3.23
CA ASP A 90 -20.11 -0.63 4.28
C ASP A 90 -21.15 -1.15 5.29
N LYS A 91 -20.93 -2.38 5.78
CA LYS A 91 -21.78 -2.98 6.82
C LYS A 91 -21.56 -2.35 8.20
N PHE A 92 -20.47 -1.62 8.40
CA PHE A 92 -20.15 -0.93 9.64
C PHE A 92 -19.22 0.25 9.38
N ASP A 93 -19.19 1.19 10.31
CA ASP A 93 -18.13 2.19 10.48
C ASP A 93 -17.59 2.16 11.90
N ALA A 94 -16.38 2.70 12.10
CA ALA A 94 -15.76 2.77 13.41
C ALA A 94 -14.99 4.08 13.54
N VAL A 95 -15.28 4.83 14.60
CA VAL A 95 -14.64 6.13 14.89
C VAL A 95 -14.23 6.20 16.35
N MET A 96 -13.17 6.97 16.62
CA MET A 96 -12.81 7.37 17.99
C MET A 96 -13.47 8.72 18.31
N SER A 97 -14.33 8.74 19.31
CA SER A 97 -14.90 9.97 19.86
C SER A 97 -14.30 10.24 21.23
N ASN A 98 -13.34 11.16 21.33
CA ASN A 98 -12.51 11.37 22.52
C ASN A 98 -11.79 10.08 22.96
N THR A 99 -12.20 9.49 24.10
CA THR A 99 -11.64 8.24 24.66
C THR A 99 -12.51 7.02 24.40
N THR A 100 -13.60 7.18 23.66
CA THR A 100 -14.62 6.14 23.40
C THR A 100 -14.49 5.63 21.97
N LEU A 101 -14.37 4.32 21.81
CA LEU A 101 -14.52 3.66 20.51
C LEU A 101 -16.01 3.51 20.21
N VAL A 102 -16.46 4.06 19.10
CA VAL A 102 -17.83 3.96 18.60
C VAL A 102 -17.82 3.15 17.31
N ILE A 103 -18.63 2.09 17.26
CA ILE A 103 -18.80 1.27 16.06
C ILE A 103 -20.29 1.19 15.74
N ASN A 104 -20.68 1.70 14.56
CA ASN A 104 -22.02 1.54 14.04
C ASN A 104 -22.05 0.32 13.10
N VAL A 105 -22.87 -0.66 13.38
CA VAL A 105 -23.08 -1.84 12.54
C VAL A 105 -24.46 -1.75 11.90
N TYR A 106 -24.54 -1.84 10.58
CA TYR A 106 -25.75 -1.69 9.77
C TYR A 106 -26.37 -3.05 9.41
N GLU A 107 -26.19 -4.02 10.28
CA GLU A 107 -26.78 -5.36 10.21
C GLU A 107 -27.45 -5.69 11.55
N LYS A 108 -28.58 -6.36 11.53
CA LYS A 108 -29.31 -6.71 12.77
C LYS A 108 -28.95 -8.09 13.30
N ASP A 109 -28.72 -9.03 12.39
CA ASP A 109 -28.49 -10.43 12.73
C ASP A 109 -27.04 -10.82 12.49
N PHE A 110 -26.14 -10.57 13.45
CA PHE A 110 -24.77 -11.02 13.42
C PHE A 110 -24.28 -11.49 14.79
N LYS A 111 -23.47 -12.54 14.81
CA LYS A 111 -23.08 -13.25 16.03
C LYS A 111 -21.76 -12.71 16.61
N TRP A 112 -21.75 -11.46 17.04
CA TRP A 112 -20.54 -10.84 17.56
C TRP A 112 -20.08 -11.43 18.90
N LEU A 113 -21.01 -11.86 19.77
CA LEU A 113 -20.71 -12.45 21.09
C LEU A 113 -19.88 -13.74 20.96
N ASP A 114 -20.15 -14.56 19.95
CA ASP A 114 -19.40 -15.79 19.73
C ASP A 114 -17.93 -15.50 19.41
N TRP A 115 -17.67 -14.55 18.53
CA TRP A 115 -16.30 -14.11 18.24
C TRP A 115 -15.65 -13.34 19.40
N ALA A 116 -16.43 -12.60 20.20
CA ALA A 116 -15.91 -11.83 21.33
C ALA A 116 -15.31 -12.74 22.42
N LYS A 117 -15.81 -13.97 22.59
CA LYS A 117 -15.23 -14.99 23.50
C LYS A 117 -13.77 -15.32 23.16
N THR A 118 -13.32 -15.06 21.95
CA THR A 118 -11.91 -15.29 21.56
C THR A 118 -10.95 -14.23 22.10
N ILE A 119 -11.44 -13.06 22.46
CA ILE A 119 -10.59 -11.95 22.94
C ILE A 119 -10.58 -11.82 24.47
N GLY A 120 -11.58 -12.32 25.14
CA GLY A 120 -11.64 -12.27 26.59
C GLY A 120 -12.87 -12.94 27.18
N THR A 121 -12.92 -13.05 28.49
CA THR A 121 -14.09 -13.56 29.22
C THR A 121 -15.19 -12.50 29.18
N ILE A 122 -16.41 -12.92 28.85
CA ILE A 122 -17.57 -12.03 28.72
C ILE A 122 -18.51 -12.20 29.90
N THR A 123 -18.90 -11.10 30.53
CA THR A 123 -19.96 -11.04 31.53
C THR A 123 -21.11 -10.18 31.00
N CYS A 124 -22.30 -10.76 30.88
CA CYS A 124 -23.50 -10.03 30.54
C CYS A 124 -24.02 -9.29 31.78
N ILE A 125 -24.16 -7.97 31.71
CA ILE A 125 -24.76 -7.16 32.78
C ILE A 125 -26.26 -7.08 32.54
N ASP A 126 -26.67 -6.73 31.32
CA ASP A 126 -28.05 -6.68 30.86
C ASP A 126 -28.07 -6.82 29.30
N GLU A 127 -29.25 -6.69 28.67
CA GLU A 127 -29.44 -6.84 27.22
C GLU A 127 -28.61 -5.83 26.39
N SER A 128 -28.20 -4.71 26.99
CA SER A 128 -27.49 -3.61 26.31
C SER A 128 -26.06 -3.41 26.78
N ARG A 129 -25.60 -4.12 27.83
CA ARG A 129 -24.28 -3.92 28.44
C ARG A 129 -23.56 -5.23 28.73
N TYR A 130 -22.33 -5.29 28.30
CA TYR A 130 -21.43 -6.42 28.50
C TYR A 130 -20.09 -5.94 29.04
N LEU A 131 -19.44 -6.76 29.87
CA LEU A 131 -18.05 -6.57 30.29
C LEU A 131 -17.19 -7.61 29.58
N ILE A 132 -16.08 -7.17 28.98
CA ILE A 132 -15.06 -8.05 28.45
C ILE A 132 -13.80 -7.89 29.27
N HIS A 133 -13.38 -8.96 29.93
CA HIS A 133 -12.13 -8.98 30.66
C HIS A 133 -10.97 -9.30 29.73
N PHE A 134 -10.07 -8.33 29.56
CA PHE A 134 -8.92 -8.42 28.65
C PHE A 134 -7.68 -7.80 29.29
N ALA A 135 -6.56 -8.55 29.33
CA ALA A 135 -5.26 -8.11 29.85
C ALA A 135 -5.34 -7.49 31.27
N GLY A 136 -6.18 -8.07 32.15
CA GLY A 136 -6.33 -7.60 33.52
C GLY A 136 -7.22 -6.37 33.74
N LYS A 137 -7.88 -5.88 32.66
CA LYS A 137 -8.82 -4.76 32.69
C LYS A 137 -10.19 -5.20 32.17
N GLU A 138 -11.25 -4.58 32.70
CA GLU A 138 -12.61 -4.76 32.23
C GLU A 138 -12.98 -3.63 31.28
N TYR A 139 -13.48 -4.00 30.10
CA TYR A 139 -13.99 -3.09 29.09
C TYR A 139 -15.50 -3.22 29.01
N GLU A 140 -16.20 -2.13 29.34
CA GLU A 140 -17.64 -2.06 29.18
C GLU A 140 -18.00 -1.84 27.71
N VAL A 141 -18.82 -2.74 27.17
CA VAL A 141 -19.37 -2.63 25.81
C VAL A 141 -20.85 -2.31 25.94
N ARG A 142 -21.25 -1.12 25.49
CA ARG A 142 -22.62 -0.65 25.51
C ARG A 142 -23.21 -0.77 24.12
N LEU A 143 -24.43 -1.28 24.02
CA LEU A 143 -25.17 -1.45 22.78
C LEU A 143 -26.36 -0.48 22.75
N GLU A 144 -26.52 0.24 21.66
CA GLU A 144 -27.63 1.12 21.40
C GLU A 144 -28.26 0.75 20.05
N PRO A 145 -29.55 0.45 19.98
CA PRO A 145 -30.24 0.23 18.71
C PRO A 145 -30.21 1.50 17.86
N ILE A 146 -29.86 1.36 16.57
CA ILE A 146 -29.97 2.41 15.56
C ILE A 146 -30.95 2.00 14.47
N GLN A 147 -31.35 2.92 13.59
CA GLN A 147 -32.44 2.73 12.63
C GLN A 147 -32.35 1.40 11.84
N ASN A 148 -31.16 1.00 11.40
CA ASN A 148 -30.92 -0.23 10.63
C ASN A 148 -29.82 -1.12 11.22
N GLY A 149 -29.61 -1.10 12.56
CA GLY A 149 -28.51 -1.89 13.11
C GLY A 149 -28.29 -1.65 14.60
N ILE A 150 -27.02 -1.75 15.02
CA ILE A 150 -26.58 -1.65 16.41
C ILE A 150 -25.35 -0.77 16.48
N LYS A 151 -25.34 0.17 17.43
CA LYS A 151 -24.18 0.97 17.81
C LYS A 151 -23.50 0.36 19.02
N PHE A 152 -22.20 0.20 18.95
CA PHE A 152 -21.34 -0.21 20.07
C PHE A 152 -20.58 1.00 20.57
N GLU A 153 -20.54 1.19 21.89
CA GLU A 153 -19.72 2.18 22.56
C GLU A 153 -18.84 1.53 23.59
N ILE A 154 -17.53 1.78 23.52
CA ILE A 154 -16.54 1.28 24.46
C ILE A 154 -15.77 2.48 25.01
N PRO A 155 -16.11 2.94 26.22
CA PRO A 155 -15.45 4.09 26.83
C PRO A 155 -14.05 3.72 27.36
N ASP A 156 -13.24 4.75 27.62
CA ASP A 156 -11.94 4.66 28.28
C ASP A 156 -10.95 3.65 27.71
N CYS A 157 -10.90 3.54 26.38
CA CYS A 157 -10.08 2.54 25.69
C CYS A 157 -8.84 3.12 24.98
N THR A 158 -8.26 4.25 25.45
CA THR A 158 -7.16 4.95 24.76
C THR A 158 -5.90 5.19 25.61
N LYS A 159 -5.89 4.80 26.88
CA LYS A 159 -4.86 5.20 27.87
C LYS A 159 -3.61 4.31 27.87
N SER A 160 -3.70 3.09 27.36
CA SER A 160 -2.63 2.10 27.42
C SER A 160 -2.41 1.37 26.09
N LYS A 161 -1.29 0.63 25.98
CA LYS A 161 -1.05 -0.26 24.83
C LYS A 161 -2.08 -1.38 24.75
N ASP A 162 -2.57 -1.86 25.89
CA ASP A 162 -3.61 -2.88 25.95
C ASP A 162 -4.96 -2.34 25.47
N ASP A 163 -5.25 -1.06 25.71
CA ASP A 163 -6.46 -0.41 25.17
C ASP A 163 -6.43 -0.39 23.64
N VAL A 164 -5.30 -0.01 23.02
CA VAL A 164 -5.14 0.00 21.57
C VAL A 164 -5.24 -1.41 21.00
N ARG A 165 -4.67 -2.40 21.69
CA ARG A 165 -4.77 -3.81 21.30
C ARG A 165 -6.21 -4.31 21.42
N PHE A 166 -6.91 -3.95 22.47
CA PHE A 166 -8.32 -4.29 22.65
C PHE A 166 -9.19 -3.70 21.53
N GLN A 167 -9.02 -2.42 21.19
CA GLN A 167 -9.73 -1.79 20.06
C GLN A 167 -9.54 -2.58 18.76
N SER A 168 -8.30 -2.91 18.43
CA SER A 168 -7.97 -3.66 17.21
C SER A 168 -8.64 -5.04 17.19
N LEU A 169 -8.58 -5.76 18.31
CA LEU A 169 -9.19 -7.08 18.46
C LEU A 169 -10.73 -7.00 18.44
N PHE A 170 -11.33 -6.01 19.10
CA PHE A 170 -12.78 -5.84 19.09
C PHE A 170 -13.29 -5.49 17.68
N ARG A 171 -12.60 -4.62 16.95
CA ARG A 171 -12.89 -4.37 15.52
C ARG A 171 -12.78 -5.65 14.70
N SER A 172 -11.77 -6.49 14.95
CA SER A 172 -11.63 -7.79 14.31
C SER A 172 -12.81 -8.72 14.63
N VAL A 173 -13.33 -8.71 15.87
CA VAL A 173 -14.55 -9.44 16.25
C VAL A 173 -15.73 -9.02 15.39
N ILE A 174 -16.00 -7.71 15.30
CA ILE A 174 -17.10 -7.17 14.47
C ILE A 174 -16.94 -7.56 13.01
N ILE A 175 -15.74 -7.38 12.44
CA ILE A 175 -15.46 -7.69 11.04
C ILE A 175 -15.61 -9.19 10.74
N LYS A 176 -15.08 -10.06 11.62
CA LYS A 176 -15.27 -11.50 11.48
C LYS A 176 -16.74 -11.89 11.56
N SER A 177 -17.50 -11.29 12.44
CA SER A 177 -18.94 -11.54 12.59
C SER A 177 -19.72 -11.17 11.33
N LEU A 178 -19.29 -10.11 10.62
CA LEU A 178 -19.98 -9.59 9.43
C LEU A 178 -19.51 -10.22 8.11
N TYR A 179 -18.23 -10.62 8.03
CA TYR A 179 -17.60 -10.97 6.76
C TYR A 179 -17.03 -12.38 6.70
N CYS A 180 -17.05 -13.16 7.78
CA CYS A 180 -16.57 -14.54 7.78
C CYS A 180 -17.41 -15.43 6.84
N VAL A 181 -16.74 -16.26 6.06
CA VAL A 181 -17.38 -17.18 5.10
C VAL A 181 -17.35 -18.65 5.57
N GLY A 182 -17.01 -18.90 6.83
CA GLY A 182 -17.05 -20.24 7.40
C GLY A 182 -16.07 -21.24 6.78
N CYS A 183 -14.90 -20.80 6.32
CA CYS A 183 -13.91 -21.67 5.68
C CYS A 183 -13.23 -22.68 6.63
N ARG A 184 -13.52 -22.64 7.94
CA ARG A 184 -13.03 -23.50 9.01
C ARG A 184 -11.50 -23.44 9.28
N GLU A 185 -10.77 -22.57 8.62
CA GLU A 185 -9.33 -22.47 8.81
C GLU A 185 -8.94 -22.07 10.24
N CYS A 186 -9.74 -21.19 10.87
CA CYS A 186 -9.52 -20.82 12.27
C CYS A 186 -9.67 -21.99 13.24
N GLU A 187 -10.53 -22.95 12.88
CA GLU A 187 -10.73 -24.20 13.62
C GLU A 187 -9.52 -25.12 13.46
N ALA A 188 -9.05 -25.32 12.20
CA ALA A 188 -7.90 -26.16 11.90
C ALA A 188 -6.60 -25.63 12.54
N GLU A 189 -6.44 -24.30 12.61
CA GLU A 189 -5.26 -23.63 13.20
C GLU A 189 -5.33 -23.51 14.74
N CYS A 190 -6.46 -23.84 15.35
CA CYS A 190 -6.62 -23.71 16.79
C CYS A 190 -5.92 -24.84 17.54
N LYS A 191 -4.74 -24.56 18.10
CA LYS A 191 -3.97 -25.56 18.86
C LYS A 191 -4.65 -26.07 20.15
N PHE A 192 -5.68 -25.38 20.60
CA PHE A 192 -6.43 -25.68 21.82
C PHE A 192 -7.78 -26.34 21.54
N ASP A 193 -8.07 -26.58 20.26
CA ASP A 193 -9.33 -27.22 19.84
C ASP A 193 -10.57 -26.59 20.48
N CYS A 194 -10.61 -25.25 20.51
CA CYS A 194 -11.69 -24.50 21.16
C CYS A 194 -12.58 -23.74 20.17
N ILE A 195 -12.35 -23.90 18.85
CA ILE A 195 -13.16 -23.26 17.81
C ILE A 195 -13.86 -24.35 17.01
N HIS A 196 -15.19 -24.30 16.94
CA HIS A 196 -16.00 -25.22 16.17
C HIS A 196 -16.93 -24.42 15.23
N MET A 197 -16.99 -24.78 13.96
CA MET A 197 -17.69 -24.02 12.92
C MET A 197 -18.66 -24.88 12.08
N GLU A 198 -19.11 -26.03 12.58
CA GLU A 198 -20.01 -26.92 11.85
C GLU A 198 -21.43 -26.35 11.69
N SER A 199 -21.98 -25.77 12.76
CA SER A 199 -23.34 -25.20 12.80
C SER A 199 -23.35 -23.68 13.01
N GLY A 200 -22.26 -23.03 12.76
CA GLY A 200 -21.95 -21.65 13.11
C GLY A 200 -20.71 -21.62 13.98
N ILE A 201 -20.31 -20.43 14.45
CA ILE A 201 -19.15 -20.34 15.34
C ILE A 201 -19.53 -20.68 16.78
N GLU A 202 -18.78 -21.61 17.36
CA GLU A 202 -18.84 -21.95 18.79
C GLU A 202 -17.41 -21.88 19.36
N ILE A 203 -17.25 -21.20 20.49
CA ILE A 203 -15.97 -21.07 21.19
C ILE A 203 -16.08 -21.79 22.53
N GLY A 204 -15.28 -22.84 22.71
CA GLY A 204 -15.23 -23.62 23.94
C GLY A 204 -14.56 -22.88 25.10
N ASP A 205 -14.88 -23.31 26.31
CA ASP A 205 -14.38 -22.71 27.57
C ASP A 205 -12.87 -22.90 27.79
N ASN A 206 -12.23 -23.79 26.99
CA ASN A 206 -10.79 -24.01 26.96
C ASN A 206 -10.03 -22.97 26.13
N CYS A 207 -10.67 -21.91 25.64
CA CYS A 207 -10.02 -20.83 24.92
C CYS A 207 -9.07 -20.05 25.83
N VAL A 208 -7.80 -20.01 25.46
CA VAL A 208 -6.74 -19.29 26.20
C VAL A 208 -6.52 -17.86 25.71
N HIS A 209 -7.39 -17.33 24.88
CA HIS A 209 -7.33 -15.97 24.33
C HIS A 209 -6.00 -15.62 23.68
N CYS A 210 -5.38 -16.56 22.94
CA CYS A 210 -4.11 -16.35 22.26
C CYS A 210 -4.22 -15.46 21.00
N HIS A 211 -5.43 -15.19 20.52
CA HIS A 211 -5.81 -14.34 19.37
C HIS A 211 -5.30 -14.83 18.01
N LYS A 212 -4.74 -16.04 17.90
CA LYS A 212 -4.24 -16.57 16.61
C LYS A 212 -5.33 -16.70 15.56
N CYS A 213 -6.56 -17.00 15.99
CA CYS A 213 -7.72 -17.05 15.09
C CYS A 213 -8.02 -15.71 14.40
N HIS A 214 -7.48 -14.59 14.89
CA HIS A 214 -7.57 -13.28 14.26
C HIS A 214 -6.41 -12.97 13.32
N ASP A 215 -5.38 -13.84 13.26
CA ASP A 215 -4.18 -13.68 12.41
C ASP A 215 -3.89 -14.97 11.62
N VAL A 216 -4.90 -15.54 11.00
CA VAL A 216 -4.76 -16.72 10.12
C VAL A 216 -4.40 -16.24 8.72
N ARG A 217 -3.13 -16.38 8.32
CA ARG A 217 -2.58 -15.71 7.13
C ARG A 217 -2.76 -16.46 5.83
N GLU A 218 -2.48 -17.77 5.81
CA GLU A 218 -2.24 -18.47 4.54
C GLU A 218 -3.49 -19.11 3.94
N HIS A 219 -4.39 -19.61 4.75
CA HIS A 219 -5.49 -20.46 4.27
C HIS A 219 -6.88 -19.85 4.48
N CYS A 220 -7.01 -18.82 5.32
CA CYS A 220 -8.28 -18.12 5.48
C CYS A 220 -8.69 -17.40 4.19
N LEU A 221 -9.81 -17.78 3.61
CA LEU A 221 -10.31 -17.23 2.34
C LEU A 221 -10.57 -15.71 2.38
N ARG A 222 -10.75 -15.16 3.58
CA ARG A 222 -11.07 -13.74 3.79
C ARG A 222 -10.01 -12.99 4.59
N TYR A 223 -8.85 -13.59 4.83
CA TYR A 223 -7.83 -12.97 5.70
C TYR A 223 -7.45 -11.55 5.26
N ASN A 224 -7.07 -11.37 4.01
CA ASN A 224 -6.69 -10.05 3.51
C ASN A 224 -7.86 -9.06 3.54
N SER A 225 -9.07 -9.52 3.20
CA SER A 225 -10.29 -8.72 3.26
C SER A 225 -10.60 -8.23 4.67
N ILE A 226 -10.51 -9.13 5.65
CA ILE A 226 -10.72 -8.83 7.07
C ILE A 226 -9.63 -7.89 7.56
N ARG A 227 -8.38 -8.17 7.24
CA ARG A 227 -7.22 -7.36 7.63
C ARG A 227 -7.30 -5.94 7.11
N ASN A 228 -7.68 -5.74 5.86
CA ASN A 228 -7.81 -4.40 5.26
C ASN A 228 -8.86 -3.55 5.99
N LYS A 229 -9.95 -4.16 6.45
CA LYS A 229 -10.96 -3.46 7.26
C LYS A 229 -10.52 -3.18 8.70
N ILE A 230 -9.69 -4.07 9.31
CA ILE A 230 -9.11 -3.86 10.64
C ILE A 230 -8.04 -2.78 10.58
N SER A 231 -7.23 -2.81 9.52
CA SER A 231 -6.10 -1.91 9.30
C SER A 231 -6.51 -0.49 8.92
N GLY A 232 -7.76 -0.09 9.12
CA GLY A 232 -8.19 1.30 8.95
C GLY A 232 -7.19 2.24 9.62
N GLY A 233 -6.15 2.63 8.88
CA GLY A 233 -5.01 3.41 9.34
C GLY A 233 -4.03 2.59 10.22
N LYS A 234 -3.11 1.81 9.62
CA LYS A 234 -1.89 1.43 10.35
C LYS A 234 -1.25 2.72 10.83
N THR A 235 -1.10 2.89 12.15
CA THR A 235 -0.25 3.96 12.70
C THR A 235 1.14 3.79 12.08
N MET A 236 1.52 4.69 11.19
CA MET A 236 2.81 4.64 10.51
C MET A 236 3.84 5.35 11.38
N THR A 237 4.84 4.61 11.84
CA THR A 237 5.95 5.18 12.60
C THR A 237 6.99 5.79 11.67
N GLY A 238 7.63 6.87 12.09
CA GLY A 238 8.70 7.52 11.32
C GLY A 238 8.21 8.41 10.17
N MET A 239 6.93 8.78 10.15
CA MET A 239 6.38 9.71 9.16
C MET A 239 7.05 11.08 9.18
N ASP A 240 7.35 11.61 10.37
CA ASP A 240 7.94 12.93 10.59
C ASP A 240 9.46 12.91 10.81
N ARG A 241 10.16 11.81 10.42
CA ARG A 241 11.61 11.63 10.66
C ARG A 241 12.51 12.66 10.02
N TYR A 242 12.01 13.41 9.05
CA TYR A 242 12.73 14.51 8.41
C TYR A 242 12.45 15.86 9.09
N ASN A 243 11.72 15.88 10.19
CA ASN A 243 11.22 17.08 10.83
C ASN A 243 10.57 18.03 9.79
N SER A 244 10.59 19.33 10.02
CA SER A 244 10.04 20.33 9.09
C SER A 244 11.01 20.79 8.00
N PHE A 245 12.17 20.14 7.84
CA PHE A 245 13.24 20.72 7.03
C PHE A 245 13.24 20.31 5.56
N GLY A 246 12.69 19.14 5.24
CA GLY A 246 12.64 18.61 3.89
C GLY A 246 14.02 18.32 3.29
N PHE A 247 14.00 17.68 2.11
CA PHE A 247 15.19 17.45 1.30
C PHE A 247 15.34 18.63 0.33
N ARG A 248 16.57 19.17 0.19
CA ARG A 248 16.82 20.32 -0.68
C ARG A 248 17.83 19.98 -1.76
N GLY A 249 17.57 20.41 -3.00
CA GLY A 249 18.49 20.22 -4.13
C GLY A 249 19.89 20.77 -3.82
N GLN A 250 19.96 21.97 -3.29
CA GLN A 250 21.23 22.60 -2.92
C GLN A 250 22.07 21.78 -1.91
N TRP A 251 21.44 21.00 -1.03
CA TRP A 251 22.20 20.16 -0.08
C TRP A 251 22.78 18.92 -0.78
N LEU A 252 22.02 18.36 -1.72
CA LEU A 252 22.51 17.27 -2.55
C LEU A 252 23.63 17.72 -3.47
N ASP A 253 23.51 18.92 -4.03
CA ASP A 253 24.51 19.52 -4.89
C ASP A 253 25.88 19.61 -4.19
N VAL A 254 25.92 20.25 -3.03
CA VAL A 254 27.16 20.33 -2.22
C VAL A 254 27.61 18.95 -1.74
N TYR A 255 26.69 18.03 -1.44
CA TYR A 255 27.04 16.66 -1.08
C TYR A 255 27.75 15.95 -2.23
N CYS A 256 27.31 16.17 -3.46
CA CYS A 256 27.96 15.65 -4.67
C CYS A 256 29.32 16.31 -4.92
N GLU A 257 29.44 17.64 -4.74
CA GLU A 257 30.72 18.37 -4.85
C GLU A 257 31.81 17.84 -3.89
N HIS A 258 31.39 17.41 -2.69
CA HIS A 258 32.27 16.77 -1.69
C HIS A 258 32.37 15.25 -1.85
N GLU A 259 31.87 14.67 -2.93
CA GLU A 259 31.85 13.22 -3.16
C GLU A 259 31.26 12.42 -1.98
N GLY A 260 30.36 13.04 -1.20
CA GLY A 260 29.76 12.43 -0.02
C GLY A 260 30.73 12.14 1.14
N SER A 261 31.89 12.79 1.14
CA SER A 261 32.96 12.55 2.11
C SER A 261 32.63 13.04 3.53
N ALA A 262 33.44 12.66 4.50
CA ALA A 262 33.34 13.15 5.87
C ALA A 262 33.53 14.68 5.98
N GLU A 263 34.21 15.30 5.02
CA GLU A 263 34.42 16.75 4.96
C GLU A 263 33.11 17.52 4.77
N PHE A 264 32.19 17.01 3.95
CA PHE A 264 30.83 17.56 3.86
C PHE A 264 30.15 17.68 5.23
N TRP A 265 30.25 16.63 6.03
CA TRP A 265 29.64 16.61 7.35
C TRP A 265 30.37 17.53 8.34
N ALA A 266 31.68 17.61 8.25
CA ALA A 266 32.51 18.48 9.10
C ALA A 266 32.29 19.97 8.81
N SER A 267 32.20 20.35 7.52
CA SER A 267 31.96 21.74 7.08
C SER A 267 30.47 22.13 7.17
N ASN A 268 29.56 21.21 7.52
CA ASN A 268 28.12 21.43 7.40
C ASN A 268 27.69 21.78 5.96
N GLY A 269 28.28 21.11 4.97
CA GLY A 269 28.08 21.40 3.56
C GLY A 269 28.41 22.83 3.25
N ASP A 270 29.64 23.26 3.59
CA ASP A 270 30.17 24.63 3.45
C ASP A 270 29.24 25.68 4.07
N GLY A 271 28.65 25.33 5.22
CA GLY A 271 27.74 26.20 5.95
C GLY A 271 26.30 26.24 5.38
N LYS A 272 26.01 25.58 4.27
CA LYS A 272 24.66 25.56 3.67
C LYS A 272 23.67 24.65 4.45
N VAL A 273 24.17 23.67 5.21
CA VAL A 273 23.40 22.77 6.07
C VAL A 273 23.57 23.18 7.53
N ALA A 274 22.66 24.00 8.05
CA ALA A 274 22.72 24.41 9.45
C ALA A 274 22.67 23.19 10.40
N ASN A 275 23.37 23.22 11.52
CA ASN A 275 23.50 22.11 12.48
C ASN A 275 22.18 21.45 12.83
N LYS A 276 21.11 22.24 13.09
CA LYS A 276 19.76 21.72 13.39
C LYS A 276 19.09 20.96 12.24
N LYS A 277 19.60 21.09 11.01
CA LYS A 277 19.06 20.45 9.80
C LYS A 277 19.87 19.22 9.39
N LYS A 278 21.05 19.05 9.98
CA LYS A 278 22.00 17.99 9.63
C LYS A 278 21.43 16.58 9.85
N ASP A 279 20.72 16.37 10.95
CA ASP A 279 20.05 15.10 11.25
C ASP A 279 18.96 14.74 10.24
N SER A 280 18.22 15.74 9.77
CA SER A 280 17.20 15.58 8.75
C SER A 280 17.81 15.16 7.42
N PHE A 281 18.87 15.85 6.98
CA PHE A 281 19.58 15.51 5.76
C PHE A 281 20.24 14.13 5.85
N TYR A 282 20.85 13.79 6.98
CA TYR A 282 21.39 12.47 7.25
C TYR A 282 20.31 11.37 7.10
N SER A 283 19.13 11.59 7.62
CA SER A 283 18.01 10.66 7.47
C SER A 283 17.62 10.50 6.00
N PHE A 284 17.57 11.56 5.21
CA PHE A 284 17.31 11.48 3.78
C PHE A 284 18.39 10.74 3.01
N ILE A 285 19.66 10.97 3.33
CA ILE A 285 20.80 10.29 2.69
C ILE A 285 20.73 8.78 2.91
N LEU A 286 20.35 8.33 4.12
CA LEU A 286 20.17 6.91 4.42
C LEU A 286 18.92 6.33 3.76
N ASP A 287 17.80 7.03 3.86
CA ASP A 287 16.51 6.55 3.36
C ASP A 287 16.44 6.48 1.83
N SER A 288 17.08 7.43 1.17
CA SER A 288 17.23 7.39 -0.28
C SER A 288 18.25 6.35 -0.77
N GLY A 289 19.00 5.74 0.15
CA GLY A 289 20.05 4.79 -0.19
C GLY A 289 21.35 5.44 -0.69
N ILE A 290 21.46 6.79 -0.71
CA ILE A 290 22.67 7.49 -1.14
C ILE A 290 23.83 7.19 -0.19
N GLY A 291 23.58 7.16 1.12
CA GLY A 291 24.57 6.80 2.13
C GLY A 291 24.31 5.46 2.79
N THR A 292 25.37 4.92 3.36
CA THR A 292 25.34 3.75 4.25
C THR A 292 26.23 4.00 5.45
N VAL A 293 25.98 3.28 6.55
CA VAL A 293 26.77 3.43 7.78
C VAL A 293 27.88 2.40 7.80
N ASP A 294 29.11 2.86 7.65
CA ASP A 294 30.30 2.02 7.82
C ASP A 294 30.71 1.96 9.31
N LYS A 295 30.46 0.82 9.94
CA LYS A 295 30.78 0.59 11.36
C LYS A 295 32.27 0.43 11.64
N SER A 296 33.11 0.24 10.62
CA SER A 296 34.57 0.12 10.76
C SER A 296 35.25 1.48 10.97
N ILE A 297 34.58 2.57 10.56
CA ILE A 297 35.07 3.94 10.71
C ILE A 297 34.83 4.40 12.14
N ALA A 298 35.87 4.92 12.80
CA ALA A 298 35.75 5.55 14.11
C ALA A 298 35.14 6.95 14.01
N GLY A 299 34.35 7.36 14.99
CA GLY A 299 33.75 8.69 15.03
C GLY A 299 32.24 8.68 15.28
N ASP A 300 31.58 9.80 15.05
CA ASP A 300 30.14 9.97 15.18
C ASP A 300 29.35 9.35 14.00
N LYS A 301 28.03 9.45 14.04
CA LYS A 301 27.16 8.89 13.00
C LYS A 301 27.37 9.55 11.63
N PHE A 302 27.79 10.81 11.60
CA PHE A 302 28.01 11.55 10.36
C PHE A 302 29.32 11.13 9.70
N THR A 303 30.41 10.99 10.49
CA THR A 303 31.71 10.48 10.01
C THR A 303 31.59 9.06 9.44
N LYS A 304 30.70 8.25 10.02
CA LYS A 304 30.44 6.87 9.56
C LYS A 304 29.54 6.78 8.34
N CYS A 305 28.92 7.87 7.94
CA CYS A 305 28.06 7.91 6.77
C CYS A 305 28.90 8.09 5.50
N VAL A 306 28.98 7.03 4.71
CA VAL A 306 29.74 7.01 3.47
C VAL A 306 28.81 6.75 2.27
N PRO A 307 29.16 7.19 1.06
CA PRO A 307 28.39 6.86 -0.13
C PRO A 307 28.27 5.36 -0.34
N SER A 308 27.04 4.88 -0.53
CA SER A 308 26.80 3.52 -1.00
C SER A 308 27.16 3.38 -2.49
N ARG A 309 27.03 2.18 -3.09
CA ARG A 309 27.11 2.04 -4.55
C ARG A 309 26.09 2.92 -5.24
N PHE A 310 24.85 2.90 -4.79
CA PHE A 310 23.79 3.80 -5.27
C PHE A 310 24.18 5.28 -5.12
N GLY A 311 24.77 5.65 -3.98
CA GLY A 311 25.23 7.01 -3.74
C GLY A 311 26.32 7.44 -4.72
N LYS A 312 27.23 6.57 -5.11
CA LYS A 312 28.26 6.87 -6.13
C LYS A 312 27.64 7.13 -7.50
N VAL A 313 26.59 6.37 -7.87
CA VAL A 313 25.82 6.62 -9.10
C VAL A 313 25.17 8.01 -9.03
N ILE A 314 24.51 8.36 -7.91
CA ILE A 314 23.86 9.67 -7.75
C ILE A 314 24.89 10.82 -7.82
N ILE A 315 26.04 10.66 -7.17
CA ILE A 315 27.14 11.64 -7.23
C ILE A 315 27.64 11.80 -8.67
N GLY A 316 27.82 10.71 -9.42
CA GLY A 316 28.23 10.74 -10.83
C GLY A 316 27.21 11.41 -11.74
N LEU A 317 25.91 11.21 -11.51
CA LEU A 317 24.82 11.84 -12.26
C LEU A 317 24.65 13.33 -11.89
N GLY A 318 24.96 13.72 -10.66
CA GLY A 318 24.81 15.09 -10.15
C GLY A 318 23.38 15.46 -9.73
N ALA A 319 23.27 16.51 -8.94
CA ALA A 319 22.00 16.97 -8.37
C ALA A 319 21.03 17.62 -9.38
N GLU A 320 21.51 18.02 -10.55
CA GLU A 320 20.69 18.60 -11.64
C GLU A 320 20.12 17.54 -12.60
N SER A 321 20.37 16.26 -12.32
CA SER A 321 19.92 15.14 -13.16
C SER A 321 18.51 14.67 -12.78
N THR A 322 17.57 14.70 -13.73
CA THR A 322 16.24 14.10 -13.55
C THR A 322 16.31 12.58 -13.35
N THR A 323 17.29 11.92 -13.95
CA THR A 323 17.60 10.48 -13.73
C THR A 323 17.98 10.24 -12.26
N ALA A 324 18.88 11.07 -11.68
CA ALA A 324 19.26 10.95 -10.27
C ALA A 324 18.04 11.10 -9.34
N TRP A 325 17.19 12.09 -9.58
CA TRP A 325 15.98 12.30 -8.77
C TRP A 325 14.92 11.21 -8.98
N GLY A 326 14.83 10.64 -10.16
CA GLY A 326 14.00 9.47 -10.41
C GLY A 326 14.45 8.25 -9.59
N LEU A 327 15.75 7.97 -9.57
CA LEU A 327 16.35 6.90 -8.75
C LEU A 327 16.13 7.16 -7.25
N ILE A 328 16.36 8.40 -6.78
CA ILE A 328 16.12 8.81 -5.39
C ILE A 328 14.64 8.57 -5.02
N LEU A 329 13.70 8.96 -5.87
CA LEU A 329 12.28 8.74 -5.63
C LEU A 329 11.92 7.26 -5.59
N ALA A 330 12.50 6.43 -6.46
CA ALA A 330 12.28 4.98 -6.45
C ALA A 330 12.64 4.34 -5.10
N ASN A 331 13.68 4.84 -4.42
CA ASN A 331 14.04 4.39 -3.07
C ASN A 331 13.16 5.04 -1.98
N LEU A 332 12.93 6.36 -2.05
CA LEU A 332 12.09 7.08 -1.09
C LEU A 332 10.64 6.54 -1.07
N ALA A 333 10.15 6.00 -2.18
CA ALA A 333 8.83 5.39 -2.27
C ALA A 333 8.57 4.32 -1.18
N TYR A 334 9.63 3.67 -0.70
CA TYR A 334 9.58 2.65 0.37
C TYR A 334 9.74 3.23 1.79
N THR A 335 9.83 4.54 1.93
CA THR A 335 9.83 5.21 3.23
C THR A 335 8.40 5.53 3.68
N PRO A 336 8.10 5.56 4.99
CA PRO A 336 6.73 5.73 5.47
C PRO A 336 5.99 6.93 4.85
N ALA A 337 6.61 8.11 4.84
CA ALA A 337 5.97 9.32 4.33
C ALA A 337 5.69 9.24 2.83
N TYR A 338 6.68 8.84 2.01
CA TYR A 338 6.47 8.77 0.56
C TYR A 338 5.57 7.62 0.14
N THR A 339 5.65 6.45 0.81
CA THR A 339 4.66 5.36 0.64
C THR A 339 3.24 5.88 0.85
N TRP A 340 3.04 6.65 1.93
CA TRP A 340 1.73 7.21 2.23
C TRP A 340 1.28 8.23 1.17
N PHE A 341 2.15 9.15 0.74
CA PHE A 341 1.82 10.10 -0.32
C PHE A 341 1.46 9.42 -1.64
N ILE A 342 2.18 8.35 -1.99
CA ILE A 342 1.93 7.60 -3.22
C ILE A 342 0.57 6.90 -3.18
N ARG A 343 0.23 6.26 -2.06
CA ARG A 343 -0.96 5.40 -1.95
C ARG A 343 -2.23 6.11 -1.48
N SER A 344 -2.09 7.23 -0.75
CA SER A 344 -3.23 7.91 -0.15
C SER A 344 -3.73 9.10 -0.96
N LEU A 345 -2.89 9.69 -1.81
CA LEU A 345 -3.24 10.87 -2.59
C LEU A 345 -3.63 10.49 -4.02
N ASN A 346 -4.91 10.69 -4.35
CA ASN A 346 -5.43 10.42 -5.69
C ASN A 346 -4.78 11.37 -6.71
N PRO A 347 -4.14 10.87 -7.79
CA PRO A 347 -3.51 11.71 -8.79
C PRO A 347 -4.48 12.58 -9.60
N SER A 348 -5.78 12.31 -9.54
CA SER A 348 -6.80 13.03 -10.32
C SER A 348 -7.21 14.38 -9.73
N ARG A 349 -6.78 14.74 -8.51
CA ARG A 349 -7.16 15.99 -7.86
C ARG A 349 -6.05 16.63 -7.04
N PRO A 350 -6.08 17.97 -6.90
CA PRO A 350 -5.22 18.67 -5.94
C PRO A 350 -5.68 18.50 -4.49
N TYR A 351 -4.76 18.66 -3.56
CA TYR A 351 -4.98 18.66 -2.12
C TYR A 351 -4.38 19.91 -1.50
N THR A 352 -5.09 20.52 -0.57
CA THR A 352 -4.55 21.61 0.27
C THR A 352 -3.68 21.04 1.40
N ALA A 353 -2.82 21.88 1.98
CA ALA A 353 -2.02 21.49 3.14
C ALA A 353 -2.88 21.00 4.33
N ASP A 354 -4.06 21.59 4.51
CA ASP A 354 -4.98 21.24 5.60
C ASP A 354 -5.69 19.90 5.35
N GLU A 355 -6.08 19.61 4.10
CA GLU A 355 -6.59 18.29 3.73
C GLU A 355 -5.54 17.19 3.96
N ILE A 356 -4.28 17.42 3.56
CA ILE A 356 -3.19 16.46 3.80
C ILE A 356 -3.00 16.23 5.31
N LYS A 357 -3.00 17.28 6.14
CA LYS A 357 -2.90 17.17 7.60
C LYS A 357 -4.06 16.39 8.22
N LEU A 358 -5.27 16.61 7.71
CA LEU A 358 -6.46 15.87 8.15
C LEU A 358 -6.32 14.37 7.85
N MET A 359 -5.94 14.02 6.62
CA MET A 359 -5.72 12.63 6.20
C MET A 359 -4.56 11.96 6.97
N LEU A 360 -3.49 12.70 7.29
CA LEU A 360 -2.40 12.21 8.14
C LEU A 360 -2.88 11.89 9.57
N GLY A 361 -4.00 12.46 10.01
CA GLY A 361 -4.62 12.14 11.29
C GLY A 361 -4.93 10.66 11.46
N ASP A 362 -5.32 10.00 10.39
CA ASP A 362 -5.70 8.58 10.38
C ASP A 362 -4.51 7.63 10.60
N VAL A 363 -3.29 8.08 10.28
CA VAL A 363 -2.06 7.26 10.37
C VAL A 363 -1.08 7.74 11.43
N MET A 364 -1.29 8.92 11.99
CA MET A 364 -0.45 9.56 13.03
C MET A 364 -1.26 9.85 14.31
N GLU A 365 -1.99 8.87 14.80
CA GLU A 365 -2.88 9.01 15.98
C GLU A 365 -2.17 9.49 17.26
N GLY A 366 -0.88 9.19 17.42
CA GLY A 366 -0.07 9.62 18.57
C GLY A 366 0.31 11.12 18.57
N ASP A 367 0.09 11.82 17.47
CA ASP A 367 0.43 13.25 17.33
C ASP A 367 -0.70 14.16 17.83
N THR A 368 -0.95 14.13 19.13
CA THR A 368 -2.03 14.89 19.77
C THR A 368 -1.86 16.41 19.65
N LYS A 369 -0.62 16.90 19.43
CA LYS A 369 -0.32 18.34 19.28
C LYS A 369 -0.25 18.78 17.82
N GLY A 370 -0.34 17.86 16.85
CA GLY A 370 -0.28 18.16 15.43
C GLY A 370 1.08 18.58 14.90
N HIS A 371 2.15 18.53 15.72
CA HIS A 371 3.49 18.93 15.30
C HIS A 371 4.09 18.00 14.27
N GLY A 372 3.90 16.69 14.44
CA GLY A 372 4.37 15.68 13.48
C GLY A 372 3.71 15.82 12.11
N LYS A 373 2.39 15.99 12.08
CA LYS A 373 1.63 16.22 10.83
C LYS A 373 2.09 17.48 10.10
N GLN A 374 2.31 18.56 10.84
CA GLN A 374 2.86 19.80 10.28
C GLN A 374 4.26 19.57 9.72
N ASN A 375 5.13 18.85 10.44
CA ASN A 375 6.47 18.50 9.97
C ASN A 375 6.44 17.71 8.65
N VAL A 376 5.54 16.74 8.51
CA VAL A 376 5.39 15.96 7.27
C VAL A 376 5.03 16.87 6.09
N VAL A 377 4.04 17.77 6.27
CA VAL A 377 3.61 18.72 5.23
C VAL A 377 4.72 19.72 4.91
N ASP A 378 5.43 20.23 5.92
CA ASP A 378 6.52 21.19 5.72
C ASP A 378 7.72 20.54 5.00
N SER A 379 8.04 19.29 5.35
CA SER A 379 9.09 18.52 4.68
C SER A 379 8.75 18.28 3.20
N LEU A 380 7.53 17.86 2.91
CA LEU A 380 7.05 17.66 1.54
C LEU A 380 7.11 18.95 0.73
N LYS A 381 6.55 20.04 1.27
CA LYS A 381 6.52 21.36 0.63
C LYS A 381 7.93 21.83 0.23
N ILE A 382 8.90 21.70 1.14
CA ILE A 382 10.28 22.13 0.89
C ILE A 382 10.93 21.24 -0.18
N ALA A 383 10.75 19.94 -0.10
CA ALA A 383 11.26 19.02 -1.12
C ALA A 383 10.71 19.36 -2.51
N MET A 384 9.39 19.60 -2.61
CA MET A 384 8.77 19.96 -3.90
C MET A 384 9.19 21.34 -4.41
N ALA A 385 9.42 22.31 -3.51
CA ALA A 385 9.84 23.65 -3.90
C ALA A 385 11.30 23.74 -4.38
N THR A 386 12.16 22.83 -3.92
CA THR A 386 13.62 22.99 -4.04
C THR A 386 14.32 21.83 -4.75
N THR A 387 13.60 20.85 -5.25
CA THR A 387 14.15 19.68 -5.96
C THR A 387 13.40 19.39 -7.26
N LEU A 388 14.02 18.66 -8.16
CA LEU A 388 13.41 18.25 -9.42
C LEU A 388 12.18 17.34 -9.24
N LEU A 389 11.96 16.78 -8.03
CA LEU A 389 10.74 16.05 -7.71
C LEU A 389 9.49 16.90 -7.93
N GLY A 390 9.57 18.19 -7.61
CA GLY A 390 8.47 19.14 -7.79
C GLY A 390 8.66 20.09 -8.97
N THR A 391 9.86 20.67 -9.16
CA THR A 391 10.09 21.67 -10.21
C THR A 391 9.99 21.08 -11.60
N GLU A 392 10.44 19.83 -11.81
CA GLU A 392 10.27 19.08 -13.06
C GLU A 392 9.06 18.15 -13.05
N GLY A 393 8.33 18.10 -11.92
CA GLY A 393 7.13 17.28 -11.78
C GLY A 393 7.39 15.78 -11.86
N ILE A 394 8.54 15.31 -11.41
CA ILE A 394 8.87 13.86 -11.35
C ILE A 394 7.91 13.14 -10.40
N PHE A 395 7.53 13.79 -9.29
CA PHE A 395 6.65 13.24 -8.27
C PHE A 395 5.32 13.98 -8.16
N ALA A 396 5.39 15.32 -8.15
CA ALA A 396 4.21 16.15 -7.95
C ALA A 396 4.36 17.51 -8.61
N ARG A 397 3.23 18.16 -8.88
CA ARG A 397 3.14 19.59 -9.20
C ARG A 397 2.49 20.29 -8.03
N CYS A 398 3.12 21.34 -7.55
CA CYS A 398 2.67 22.08 -6.40
C CYS A 398 2.50 23.56 -6.73
N ASP A 399 1.39 24.14 -6.27
CA ASP A 399 1.27 25.60 -6.19
C ASP A 399 1.90 26.04 -4.86
N ILE A 400 3.10 26.59 -4.93
CA ILE A 400 3.90 27.02 -3.78
C ILE A 400 4.23 28.49 -3.91
N ALA A 401 3.71 29.29 -2.97
CA ALA A 401 4.12 30.68 -2.83
C ALA A 401 5.40 30.77 -1.99
N SER A 402 6.37 31.55 -2.43
CA SER A 402 7.56 31.87 -1.67
C SER A 402 7.55 33.33 -1.22
N ARG A 403 8.16 33.60 -0.05
CA ARG A 403 8.41 34.94 0.45
C ARG A 403 9.69 34.97 1.26
N ILE A 404 10.40 36.08 1.20
CA ILE A 404 11.54 36.33 2.08
C ILE A 404 11.03 36.85 3.43
N ASP A 405 11.42 36.23 4.52
CA ASP A 405 11.09 36.70 5.86
C ASP A 405 12.02 37.86 6.33
N ARG A 406 11.74 38.37 7.53
CA ARG A 406 12.50 39.51 8.11
C ARG A 406 14.00 39.20 8.35
N ASN A 407 14.35 37.90 8.36
CA ASN A 407 15.73 37.45 8.59
C ASN A 407 16.47 37.15 7.26
N GLY A 408 15.79 37.36 6.11
CA GLY A 408 16.33 37.02 4.79
C GLY A 408 16.13 35.54 4.42
N ASP A 409 15.42 34.74 5.24
CA ASP A 409 15.13 33.33 4.95
C ASP A 409 13.94 33.22 4.00
N GLU A 410 14.08 32.37 2.98
CA GLU A 410 12.96 32.02 2.09
C GLU A 410 11.99 31.08 2.80
N LYS A 411 10.72 31.48 2.83
CA LYS A 411 9.59 30.73 3.40
C LYS A 411 8.64 30.31 2.29
N PHE A 412 8.26 29.04 2.30
CA PHE A 412 7.33 28.45 1.36
C PHE A 412 5.97 28.25 1.99
N THR A 413 4.92 28.50 1.22
CA THR A 413 3.52 28.19 1.56
C THR A 413 2.98 27.25 0.50
N LEU A 414 2.54 26.06 0.90
CA LEU A 414 1.89 25.12 0.00
C LEU A 414 0.41 25.48 -0.10
N ASN A 415 -0.03 25.96 -1.25
CA ASN A 415 -1.43 26.20 -1.56
C ASN A 415 -2.08 24.86 -1.97
N THR A 416 -1.54 24.20 -2.98
CA THR A 416 -2.01 22.89 -3.40
C THR A 416 -0.86 21.95 -3.78
N PHE A 417 -1.11 20.67 -3.59
CA PHE A 417 -0.27 19.55 -3.99
C PHE A 417 -1.07 18.63 -4.92
N SER A 418 -0.51 18.31 -6.07
CA SER A 418 -1.10 17.34 -7.00
C SER A 418 -0.04 16.31 -7.39
N ARG A 419 -0.35 15.02 -7.30
CA ARG A 419 0.48 14.00 -7.91
C ARG A 419 0.63 14.31 -9.41
N SER A 420 1.80 14.07 -9.97
CA SER A 420 2.04 14.31 -11.39
C SER A 420 2.48 13.04 -12.11
N THR A 421 2.35 13.06 -13.43
CA THR A 421 2.98 12.08 -14.31
C THR A 421 4.37 12.56 -14.68
N TRP A 422 5.38 11.71 -14.51
CA TRP A 422 6.71 12.00 -15.06
C TRP A 422 6.69 11.83 -16.59
N ASN A 423 6.71 12.94 -17.31
CA ASN A 423 6.46 12.94 -18.76
C ASN A 423 7.56 12.27 -19.58
N SER A 424 8.80 12.31 -19.13
CA SER A 424 9.95 11.75 -19.85
C SER A 424 10.83 10.92 -18.90
N PRO A 425 10.31 9.79 -18.39
CA PRO A 425 11.06 8.96 -17.46
C PRO A 425 12.24 8.28 -18.18
N ASP A 426 13.38 8.25 -17.50
CA ASP A 426 14.53 7.48 -17.94
C ASP A 426 14.17 5.97 -17.88
N PRO A 427 14.32 5.22 -18.99
CA PRO A 427 13.99 3.79 -19.01
C PRO A 427 14.77 2.97 -17.98
N LEU A 428 16.04 3.33 -17.71
CA LEU A 428 16.85 2.61 -16.71
C LEU A 428 16.35 2.86 -15.28
N VAL A 429 15.80 4.04 -14.98
CA VAL A 429 15.13 4.30 -13.71
C VAL A 429 13.90 3.41 -13.54
N ILE A 430 13.14 3.21 -14.62
CA ILE A 430 11.99 2.31 -14.61
C ILE A 430 12.44 0.86 -14.40
N LEU A 431 13.51 0.43 -15.05
CA LEU A 431 14.09 -0.90 -14.87
C LEU A 431 14.55 -1.12 -13.41
N TYR A 432 15.26 -0.13 -12.85
CA TYR A 432 15.66 -0.14 -11.43
C TYR A 432 14.44 -0.28 -10.50
N SER A 433 13.41 0.54 -10.74
CA SER A 433 12.18 0.53 -9.95
C SER A 433 11.40 -0.79 -10.07
N LEU A 434 11.43 -1.45 -11.24
CA LEU A 434 10.82 -2.78 -11.43
C LEU A 434 11.53 -3.85 -10.59
N TYR A 435 12.87 -3.82 -10.52
CA TYR A 435 13.61 -4.73 -9.66
C TYR A 435 13.34 -4.46 -8.18
N LYS A 436 13.30 -3.19 -7.76
CA LYS A 436 12.88 -2.81 -6.40
C LYS A 436 11.47 -3.33 -6.07
N PHE A 437 10.56 -3.23 -7.02
CA PHE A 437 9.21 -3.79 -6.90
C PHE A 437 9.22 -5.31 -6.72
N ALA A 438 9.95 -6.04 -7.58
CA ALA A 438 10.04 -7.49 -7.52
C ALA A 438 10.68 -7.97 -6.21
N GLU A 439 11.77 -7.32 -5.77
CA GLU A 439 12.47 -7.60 -4.51
C GLU A 439 11.53 -7.40 -3.30
N ALA A 440 10.78 -6.31 -3.28
CA ALA A 440 9.83 -6.01 -2.21
C ALA A 440 8.59 -6.94 -2.23
N CYS A 441 8.31 -7.58 -3.37
CA CYS A 441 7.29 -8.62 -3.52
C CYS A 441 7.86 -10.04 -3.31
N GLU A 442 8.90 -10.21 -2.49
CA GLU A 442 9.51 -11.49 -2.14
C GLU A 442 10.08 -12.27 -3.35
N GLY A 443 10.60 -11.55 -4.35
CA GLY A 443 11.22 -12.15 -5.54
C GLY A 443 10.20 -12.59 -6.60
N TYR A 444 9.08 -11.91 -6.71
CA TYR A 444 8.11 -12.16 -7.77
C TYR A 444 8.53 -11.43 -9.06
N TYR A 445 9.21 -12.17 -9.94
CA TYR A 445 9.85 -11.63 -11.15
C TYR A 445 8.99 -11.72 -12.42
N GLN A 446 7.76 -12.22 -12.35
CA GLN A 446 6.86 -12.34 -13.49
C GLN A 446 5.52 -11.71 -13.19
N PHE A 447 5.11 -10.72 -13.98
CA PHE A 447 3.87 -9.98 -13.78
C PHE A 447 3.26 -9.52 -15.10
N THR A 448 2.09 -8.95 -15.05
CA THR A 448 1.38 -8.36 -16.20
C THR A 448 1.37 -6.84 -16.09
N LEU A 449 1.10 -6.14 -17.20
CA LEU A 449 0.89 -4.69 -17.19
C LEU A 449 -0.29 -4.32 -16.28
N THR A 450 -1.39 -5.07 -16.35
CA THR A 450 -2.53 -4.90 -15.44
C THR A 450 -2.10 -4.99 -13.98
N THR A 451 -1.19 -5.91 -13.67
CA THR A 451 -0.63 -6.05 -12.32
C THR A 451 0.15 -4.81 -11.90
N LEU A 452 0.92 -4.21 -12.80
CA LEU A 452 1.68 -2.98 -12.49
C LEU A 452 0.78 -1.74 -12.36
N MET A 453 -0.33 -1.71 -13.10
CA MET A 453 -1.28 -0.60 -13.08
C MET A 453 -2.26 -0.66 -11.91
N ASP A 454 -2.38 -1.80 -11.24
CA ASP A 454 -3.34 -1.99 -10.15
C ASP A 454 -2.73 -1.55 -8.80
N ASP A 455 -2.99 -0.30 -8.43
CA ASP A 455 -2.60 0.34 -7.17
C ASP A 455 -3.35 -0.20 -5.94
N THR A 456 -4.34 -1.03 -6.17
CA THR A 456 -5.25 -1.54 -5.14
C THR A 456 -4.87 -2.91 -4.61
N ILE A 457 -3.91 -3.58 -5.24
CA ILE A 457 -3.38 -4.85 -4.73
C ILE A 457 -2.37 -4.53 -3.63
N GLU A 458 -2.68 -4.90 -2.38
CA GLU A 458 -1.70 -4.84 -1.30
C GLU A 458 -0.52 -5.76 -1.62
N ARG A 459 0.62 -5.15 -1.89
CA ARG A 459 1.91 -5.82 -2.10
C ARG A 459 2.95 -5.16 -1.23
N GLY A 460 4.02 -5.90 -0.94
CA GLY A 460 5.20 -5.32 -0.33
C GLY A 460 5.85 -4.26 -1.23
N GLY A 461 5.74 -4.42 -2.56
CA GLY A 461 6.29 -3.52 -3.55
C GLY A 461 5.33 -2.41 -3.99
N ILE A 462 5.90 -1.30 -4.44
CA ILE A 462 5.21 -0.18 -5.08
C ILE A 462 5.65 -0.13 -6.54
N SER A 463 4.69 -0.20 -7.48
CA SER A 463 5.03 -0.29 -8.89
C SER A 463 5.58 1.05 -9.43
N PRO A 464 6.41 1.05 -10.47
CA PRO A 464 6.86 2.29 -11.09
C PRO A 464 5.69 3.13 -11.64
N THR A 465 4.57 2.51 -12.01
CA THR A 465 3.37 3.25 -12.45
C THR A 465 2.76 4.06 -11.30
N GLU A 466 2.74 3.49 -10.09
CA GLU A 466 2.31 4.21 -8.88
C GLU A 466 3.29 5.32 -8.51
N ILE A 467 4.61 5.01 -8.52
CA ILE A 467 5.66 5.96 -8.10
C ILE A 467 5.66 7.20 -8.99
N PHE A 468 5.65 7.00 -10.30
CA PHE A 468 5.87 8.05 -11.30
C PHE A 468 4.58 8.52 -12.00
N GLY A 469 3.42 7.98 -11.63
CA GLY A 469 2.12 8.33 -12.21
C GLY A 469 2.00 7.96 -13.71
N LEU A 470 2.59 6.84 -14.15
CA LEU A 470 2.68 6.49 -15.56
C LEU A 470 1.39 5.86 -16.08
N SER A 471 0.98 6.23 -17.31
CA SER A 471 -0.11 5.56 -17.99
C SER A 471 0.31 4.19 -18.53
N ALA A 472 -0.68 3.31 -18.77
CA ALA A 472 -0.45 1.99 -19.34
C ALA A 472 0.30 2.07 -20.68
N GLU A 473 -0.08 3.00 -21.55
CA GLU A 473 0.56 3.22 -22.87
C GLU A 473 2.04 3.63 -22.70
N THR A 474 2.33 4.55 -21.79
CA THR A 474 3.72 4.96 -21.51
C THR A 474 4.52 3.80 -20.96
N MET A 475 3.95 3.04 -20.03
CA MET A 475 4.64 1.90 -19.42
C MET A 475 4.89 0.79 -20.45
N GLU A 476 3.92 0.45 -21.29
CA GLU A 476 4.08 -0.53 -22.37
C GLU A 476 5.21 -0.14 -23.31
N ARG A 477 5.25 1.13 -23.74
CA ARG A 477 6.33 1.65 -24.62
C ARG A 477 7.71 1.52 -23.96
N LEU A 478 7.83 1.86 -22.67
CA LEU A 478 9.09 1.75 -21.93
C LEU A 478 9.54 0.30 -21.79
N LEU A 479 8.62 -0.60 -21.43
CA LEU A 479 8.91 -2.03 -21.29
C LEU A 479 9.32 -2.69 -22.61
N ASN A 480 8.68 -2.33 -23.71
CA ASN A 480 9.10 -2.78 -25.04
C ASN A 480 10.52 -2.30 -25.38
N GLY A 481 10.82 -1.02 -25.14
CA GLY A 481 12.17 -0.48 -25.31
C GLY A 481 13.22 -1.17 -24.46
N LEU A 482 12.93 -1.37 -23.17
CA LEU A 482 13.81 -2.07 -22.25
C LEU A 482 14.04 -3.53 -22.64
N SER A 483 13.01 -4.24 -23.08
CA SER A 483 13.12 -5.63 -23.53
C SER A 483 14.00 -5.80 -24.77
N ILE A 484 14.06 -4.76 -25.63
CA ILE A 484 14.92 -4.74 -26.82
C ILE A 484 16.37 -4.38 -26.46
N ASN A 485 16.55 -3.34 -25.64
CA ASN A 485 17.86 -2.78 -25.34
C ASN A 485 18.60 -3.51 -24.20
N HIS A 486 17.86 -4.14 -23.28
CA HIS A 486 18.38 -4.80 -22.10
C HIS A 486 17.76 -6.20 -21.90
N PRO A 487 17.85 -7.11 -22.91
CA PRO A 487 17.27 -8.46 -22.84
C PRO A 487 17.90 -9.32 -21.74
N GLU A 488 19.09 -8.96 -21.26
CA GLU A 488 19.78 -9.57 -20.14
C GLU A 488 19.14 -9.26 -18.77
N PHE A 489 18.23 -8.26 -18.72
CA PHE A 489 17.48 -7.88 -17.50
C PHE A 489 16.00 -8.19 -17.62
N ILE A 490 15.38 -7.96 -18.76
CA ILE A 490 13.93 -7.98 -18.90
C ILE A 490 13.50 -8.57 -20.26
N SER A 491 12.38 -9.30 -20.21
CA SER A 491 11.62 -9.67 -21.40
C SER A 491 10.18 -9.22 -21.23
N ALA A 492 9.64 -8.49 -22.21
CA ALA A 492 8.26 -8.04 -22.21
C ALA A 492 7.58 -8.37 -23.55
N SER A 493 6.31 -8.78 -23.48
CA SER A 493 5.48 -9.09 -24.65
C SER A 493 4.04 -8.68 -24.38
N PHE A 494 3.48 -7.91 -25.32
CA PHE A 494 2.13 -7.35 -25.26
C PHE A 494 1.29 -7.77 -26.48
N LYS A 495 1.42 -9.03 -26.90
CA LYS A 495 0.73 -9.55 -28.08
C LYS A 495 -0.52 -10.35 -27.69
N MET A 496 -1.61 -10.13 -28.40
CA MET A 496 -2.85 -10.91 -28.33
C MET A 496 -3.44 -11.05 -26.90
N ASP A 497 -3.54 -9.92 -26.16
CA ASP A 497 -4.00 -9.89 -24.76
C ASP A 497 -3.14 -10.76 -23.80
N LEU A 498 -1.90 -11.07 -24.19
CA LEU A 498 -0.91 -11.79 -23.41
C LEU A 498 0.15 -10.78 -22.95
N ASP A 499 -0.19 -10.06 -21.88
CA ASP A 499 0.80 -9.25 -21.20
C ASP A 499 1.70 -10.17 -20.39
N SER A 500 2.97 -10.20 -20.71
CA SER A 500 3.96 -10.92 -19.94
C SER A 500 5.19 -10.04 -19.77
N ILE A 501 5.52 -9.72 -18.55
CA ILE A 501 6.72 -9.00 -18.17
C ILE A 501 7.49 -9.93 -17.25
N THR A 502 8.71 -10.30 -17.63
CA THR A 502 9.56 -11.20 -16.87
C THR A 502 10.92 -10.54 -16.67
N LEU A 503 11.26 -10.28 -15.42
CA LEU A 503 12.61 -9.88 -15.03
C LEU A 503 13.50 -11.12 -14.88
N ARG A 504 14.79 -10.97 -15.08
CA ARG A 504 15.75 -12.04 -14.85
C ARG A 504 15.97 -12.26 -13.35
N PRO A 505 15.66 -13.44 -12.81
CA PRO A 505 15.70 -13.69 -11.36
C PRO A 505 17.13 -13.79 -10.79
N ASP A 506 18.14 -13.90 -11.66
CA ASP A 506 19.56 -13.85 -11.31
C ASP A 506 20.14 -12.43 -11.25
N LYS A 507 19.32 -11.42 -11.49
CA LYS A 507 19.65 -10.00 -11.41
C LYS A 507 18.91 -9.31 -10.29
N THR A 508 19.46 -8.19 -9.84
CA THR A 508 18.95 -7.37 -8.73
C THR A 508 18.86 -5.90 -9.15
N SER A 509 18.19 -5.09 -8.33
CA SER A 509 18.23 -3.63 -8.51
C SER A 509 19.66 -3.07 -8.48
N ASP A 510 20.56 -3.70 -7.72
CA ASP A 510 21.98 -3.31 -7.64
C ASP A 510 22.75 -3.61 -8.94
N ASP A 511 22.37 -4.68 -9.68
CA ASP A 511 22.93 -4.96 -11.01
C ASP A 511 22.53 -3.91 -12.05
N VAL A 512 21.33 -3.35 -11.93
CA VAL A 512 20.86 -2.27 -12.83
C VAL A 512 21.69 -1.01 -12.64
N LEU A 513 22.22 -0.75 -11.44
CA LEU A 513 23.07 0.43 -11.19
C LEU A 513 24.34 0.42 -12.07
N ALA A 514 24.84 -0.74 -12.46
CA ALA A 514 25.99 -0.83 -13.35
C ALA A 514 25.75 -0.16 -14.72
N LEU A 515 24.49 -0.07 -15.16
CA LEU A 515 24.13 0.58 -16.43
C LEU A 515 24.24 2.12 -16.38
N PHE A 516 24.34 2.69 -15.19
CA PHE A 516 24.58 4.12 -14.99
C PHE A 516 26.06 4.44 -14.72
N GLU A 517 26.88 3.42 -14.49
CA GLU A 517 28.32 3.56 -14.28
C GLU A 517 29.10 3.53 -15.60
N ALA A 518 28.45 3.14 -16.69
CA ALA A 518 29.01 3.05 -18.05
C ALA A 518 28.86 4.39 -18.78
#